data_ac45e57723d1bbe9d1a52e0fb88e2645
#
_entry.id   ac45e57723d1bbe9d1a52e0fb88e2645
#
_cell.length_a   1.000
_cell.length_b   1.000
_cell.length_c   1.000
_cell.angle_alpha   90.00
_cell.angle_beta   90.00
_cell.angle_gamma   90.00
#
_symmetry.space_group_name_H-M   'P 1'
#
loop_
_entity.id
_entity.type
_entity.pdbx_description
1 polymer ?
#
loop_
_entity_poly.entity_id
_entity_poly.type
_entity_poly.pdbx_seq_one_letter_code
_entity_poly.pdbx_strand_id
1 'polypeptide(L)'
;MIEADMKAQIQKYEEMCLNGHVALNTFLYDGWLLKFSEGYTGRANSVSVFYPSSMPFTDKVPFCEQMYKQQGLPCQFKITELDTELNDFLANRGYEVVTSTDLMVCDLTCPIKPDNDSKIEYIFSTTPEEWLPLFFKIHEINDAHDQDVYTRMLSKVLVDTIYCTLMYEGKPAACSSAAIENGYMLLQNVVVSSELRGLGLGKKVCRAILEKAFEAGAHHSYLQVVQTNTVAVNLYKKLGFEKLYSYWYMKK
;
A
#
# COMPACT_ATOMS: atom_id res chain seq x y z
N MET A 1 0.11 28.42 -6.50
CA MET A 1 1.09 28.05 -5.44
C MET A 1 0.58 26.85 -4.65
N ILE A 2 -0.61 26.88 -4.04
CA ILE A 2 -1.19 25.75 -3.25
C ILE A 2 -1.40 24.48 -4.11
N GLU A 3 -1.88 24.62 -5.33
CA GLU A 3 -2.13 23.48 -6.24
C GLU A 3 -0.82 22.82 -6.74
N ALA A 4 0.22 23.62 -7.01
CA ALA A 4 1.53 23.08 -7.40
C ALA A 4 2.21 22.34 -6.24
N ASP A 5 2.02 22.80 -5.01
CA ASP A 5 2.53 22.15 -3.80
C ASP A 5 1.82 20.83 -3.53
N MET A 6 0.50 20.79 -3.65
CA MET A 6 -0.30 19.55 -3.53
C MET A 6 0.10 18.53 -4.59
N LYS A 7 0.31 18.96 -5.84
CA LYS A 7 0.77 18.08 -6.92
C LYS A 7 2.11 17.45 -6.60
N ALA A 8 3.08 18.23 -6.14
CA ALA A 8 4.39 17.73 -5.76
C ALA A 8 4.31 16.74 -4.58
N GLN A 9 3.43 17.01 -3.59
CA GLN A 9 3.20 16.11 -2.48
C GLN A 9 2.59 14.78 -2.96
N ILE A 10 1.54 14.79 -3.76
CA ILE A 10 0.92 13.57 -4.31
C ILE A 10 1.97 12.77 -5.07
N GLN A 11 2.72 13.39 -5.98
CA GLN A 11 3.77 12.72 -6.74
C GLN A 11 4.81 12.05 -5.83
N LYS A 12 5.29 12.77 -4.82
CA LYS A 12 6.25 12.24 -3.84
C LYS A 12 5.73 10.97 -3.14
N TYR A 13 4.50 11.00 -2.63
CA TYR A 13 3.93 9.83 -1.95
C TYR A 13 3.65 8.68 -2.92
N GLU A 14 3.25 8.96 -4.16
CA GLU A 14 3.06 7.94 -5.19
C GLU A 14 4.38 7.23 -5.54
N GLU A 15 5.49 7.96 -5.65
CA GLU A 15 6.83 7.39 -5.87
C GLU A 15 7.25 6.50 -4.69
N MET A 16 7.14 6.99 -3.45
CA MET A 16 7.46 6.19 -2.26
C MET A 16 6.56 4.96 -2.09
N CYS A 17 5.27 5.06 -2.47
CA CYS A 17 4.37 3.90 -2.50
C CYS A 17 4.85 2.82 -3.47
N LEU A 18 5.42 3.21 -4.62
CA LEU A 18 6.01 2.25 -5.57
C LEU A 18 7.24 1.54 -4.99
N ASN A 19 8.11 2.28 -4.30
CA ASN A 19 9.34 1.75 -3.72
C ASN A 19 9.06 0.77 -2.59
N GLY A 20 8.01 1.02 -1.79
CA GLY A 20 7.61 0.15 -0.68
C GLY A 20 6.65 -0.99 -1.06
N HIS A 21 6.02 -0.93 -2.24
CA HIS A 21 5.12 -1.97 -2.76
C HIS A 21 5.36 -2.16 -4.26
N VAL A 22 6.45 -2.84 -4.57
CA VAL A 22 6.94 -3.02 -5.95
C VAL A 22 6.08 -4.01 -6.74
N ALA A 23 6.04 -3.83 -8.06
CA ALA A 23 5.52 -4.84 -8.97
C ALA A 23 6.63 -5.77 -9.47
N LEU A 24 6.28 -6.97 -9.95
CA LEU A 24 7.24 -7.90 -10.54
C LEU A 24 7.87 -7.34 -11.80
N ASN A 25 7.06 -6.69 -12.64
CA ASN A 25 7.49 -6.03 -13.86
C ASN A 25 6.84 -4.66 -13.97
N THR A 26 7.57 -3.70 -14.51
CA THR A 26 7.10 -2.35 -14.81
C THR A 26 7.46 -1.96 -16.23
N PHE A 27 6.59 -1.15 -16.85
CA PHE A 27 6.81 -0.58 -18.17
C PHE A 27 6.45 0.90 -18.15
N LEU A 28 7.44 1.77 -18.41
CA LEU A 28 7.23 3.22 -18.48
C LEU A 28 6.81 3.59 -19.91
N TYR A 29 5.68 4.28 -20.05
CA TYR A 29 5.13 4.65 -21.34
C TYR A 29 4.59 6.09 -21.30
N ASP A 30 5.29 7.01 -21.93
CA ASP A 30 4.94 8.44 -22.06
C ASP A 30 4.40 9.05 -20.74
N GLY A 31 5.17 8.90 -19.66
CA GLY A 31 4.83 9.41 -18.32
C GLY A 31 3.91 8.51 -17.49
N TRP A 32 3.41 7.40 -18.06
CA TRP A 32 2.60 6.42 -17.34
C TRP A 32 3.42 5.19 -16.96
N LEU A 33 3.17 4.64 -15.78
CA LEU A 33 3.77 3.39 -15.31
C LEU A 33 2.74 2.27 -15.33
N LEU A 34 2.97 1.28 -16.19
CA LEU A 34 2.20 0.05 -16.25
C LEU A 34 2.88 -0.97 -15.32
N LYS A 35 2.11 -1.61 -14.45
CA LYS A 35 2.60 -2.57 -13.45
C LYS A 35 1.97 -3.94 -13.69
N PHE A 36 2.78 -4.99 -13.57
CA PHE A 36 2.37 -6.37 -13.81
C PHE A 36 2.90 -7.28 -12.71
N SER A 37 2.03 -7.97 -12.01
CA SER A 37 2.33 -8.95 -10.96
C SER A 37 1.32 -10.10 -10.99
N GLU A 38 1.11 -10.67 -12.16
CA GLU A 38 0.34 -11.88 -12.39
C GLU A 38 -1.09 -11.83 -11.80
N GLY A 39 -1.66 -10.62 -11.65
CA GLY A 39 -2.99 -10.39 -11.09
C GLY A 39 -3.06 -10.23 -9.58
N TYR A 40 -1.98 -10.52 -8.84
CA TYR A 40 -1.95 -10.34 -7.39
C TYR A 40 -1.99 -8.85 -7.04
N THR A 41 -3.05 -8.40 -6.39
CA THR A 41 -3.41 -7.04 -5.98
C THR A 41 -3.55 -6.02 -7.13
N GLY A 42 -4.56 -5.16 -7.04
CA GLY A 42 -4.75 -4.05 -8.00
C GLY A 42 -3.60 -3.04 -7.96
N ARG A 43 -2.98 -2.87 -6.81
CA ARG A 43 -1.86 -1.93 -6.58
C ARG A 43 -0.64 -2.28 -7.43
N ALA A 44 -0.35 -3.56 -7.61
CA ALA A 44 0.75 -4.06 -8.41
C ALA A 44 0.34 -4.48 -9.84
N ASN A 45 -0.92 -4.26 -10.24
CA ASN A 45 -1.46 -4.59 -11.56
C ASN A 45 -2.35 -3.44 -12.06
N SER A 46 -1.79 -2.24 -12.19
CA SER A 46 -2.51 -1.06 -12.66
C SER A 46 -1.60 -0.09 -13.39
N VAL A 47 -2.19 0.73 -14.25
CA VAL A 47 -1.56 1.90 -14.86
C VAL A 47 -1.66 3.06 -13.87
N SER A 48 -0.54 3.76 -13.62
CA SER A 48 -0.48 4.97 -12.79
C SER A 48 0.11 6.11 -13.61
N VAL A 49 -0.42 7.32 -13.43
CA VAL A 49 0.11 8.55 -14.05
C VAL A 49 1.19 9.12 -13.13
N PHE A 50 2.40 9.33 -13.65
CA PHE A 50 3.51 9.88 -12.87
C PHE A 50 4.01 11.23 -13.40
N TYR A 51 4.17 11.32 -14.71
CA TYR A 51 4.75 12.49 -15.36
C TYR A 51 3.85 12.98 -16.50
N PRO A 52 4.03 14.24 -16.94
CA PRO A 52 3.29 14.77 -18.07
C PRO A 52 3.46 13.91 -19.32
N SER A 53 2.38 13.75 -20.05
CA SER A 53 2.30 12.97 -21.29
C SER A 53 2.38 13.89 -22.51
N SER A 54 2.95 13.37 -23.62
CA SER A 54 2.95 14.04 -24.94
C SER A 54 1.94 13.43 -25.90
N MET A 55 1.52 12.18 -25.67
CA MET A 55 0.57 11.46 -26.52
C MET A 55 -0.87 11.64 -26.03
N PRO A 56 -1.88 11.67 -26.94
CA PRO A 56 -3.28 11.75 -26.55
C PRO A 56 -3.78 10.47 -25.91
N PHE A 57 -4.80 10.57 -25.04
CA PHE A 57 -5.42 9.41 -24.39
C PHE A 57 -6.03 8.41 -25.37
N THR A 58 -6.48 8.88 -26.54
CA THR A 58 -7.02 8.02 -27.64
C THR A 58 -6.01 6.98 -28.11
N ASP A 59 -4.73 7.25 -28.00
CA ASP A 59 -3.65 6.35 -28.41
C ASP A 59 -3.10 5.55 -27.21
N LYS A 60 -2.93 6.22 -26.07
CA LYS A 60 -2.34 5.62 -24.87
C LYS A 60 -3.23 4.57 -24.22
N VAL A 61 -4.53 4.85 -24.05
CA VAL A 61 -5.43 3.92 -23.36
C VAL A 61 -5.57 2.61 -24.12
N PRO A 62 -5.80 2.59 -25.46
CA PRO A 62 -5.81 1.34 -26.22
C PRO A 62 -4.49 0.55 -26.16
N PHE A 63 -3.35 1.24 -26.14
CA PHE A 63 -2.06 0.57 -25.95
C PHE A 63 -1.98 -0.13 -24.60
N CYS A 64 -2.38 0.55 -23.51
CA CYS A 64 -2.42 -0.07 -22.17
C CYS A 64 -3.38 -1.26 -22.16
N GLU A 65 -4.59 -1.13 -22.71
CA GLU A 65 -5.55 -2.23 -22.82
C GLU A 65 -4.94 -3.45 -23.54
N GLN A 66 -4.20 -3.21 -24.63
CA GLN A 66 -3.52 -4.29 -25.37
C GLN A 66 -2.43 -4.96 -24.54
N MET A 67 -1.60 -4.18 -23.83
CA MET A 67 -0.53 -4.70 -22.99
C MET A 67 -1.07 -5.59 -21.86
N TYR A 68 -2.13 -5.15 -21.16
CA TYR A 68 -2.77 -5.97 -20.12
C TYR A 68 -3.43 -7.22 -20.68
N LYS A 69 -4.10 -7.10 -21.84
CA LYS A 69 -4.71 -8.25 -22.53
C LYS A 69 -3.67 -9.31 -22.92
N GLN A 70 -2.48 -8.90 -23.37
CA GLN A 70 -1.38 -9.82 -23.70
C GLN A 70 -0.88 -10.59 -22.48
N GLN A 71 -1.01 -10.02 -21.27
CA GLN A 71 -0.68 -10.68 -20.02
C GLN A 71 -1.87 -11.48 -19.42
N GLY A 72 -3.02 -11.52 -20.11
CA GLY A 72 -4.24 -12.16 -19.58
C GLY A 72 -4.86 -11.42 -18.39
N LEU A 73 -4.54 -10.14 -18.21
CA LEU A 73 -4.97 -9.33 -17.07
C LEU A 73 -5.99 -8.27 -17.50
N PRO A 74 -6.92 -7.88 -16.62
CA PRO A 74 -7.78 -6.73 -16.85
C PRO A 74 -6.95 -5.43 -16.79
N CYS A 75 -7.19 -4.52 -17.74
CA CYS A 75 -6.61 -3.19 -17.67
C CYS A 75 -7.35 -2.36 -16.62
N GLN A 76 -6.60 -1.85 -15.64
CA GLN A 76 -7.16 -0.95 -14.66
C GLN A 76 -6.23 0.26 -14.47
N PHE A 77 -6.83 1.43 -14.26
CA PHE A 77 -6.13 2.69 -14.06
C PHE A 77 -6.25 3.13 -12.61
N LYS A 78 -5.13 3.53 -12.01
CA LYS A 78 -5.09 4.25 -10.74
C LYS A 78 -5.18 5.74 -11.06
N ILE A 79 -6.22 6.39 -10.59
CA ILE A 79 -6.55 7.79 -10.82
C ILE A 79 -6.45 8.54 -9.49
N THR A 80 -5.77 9.66 -9.49
CA THR A 80 -5.71 10.60 -8.36
C THR A 80 -6.64 11.80 -8.60
N GLU A 81 -6.81 12.64 -7.59
CA GLU A 81 -7.59 13.88 -7.69
C GLU A 81 -7.01 14.87 -8.75
N LEU A 82 -5.79 14.63 -9.23
CA LEU A 82 -5.13 15.44 -10.27
C LEU A 82 -5.44 14.99 -11.70
N ASP A 83 -5.98 13.78 -11.88
CA ASP A 83 -6.12 13.13 -13.19
C ASP A 83 -7.55 13.27 -13.74
N THR A 84 -8.19 14.42 -13.56
CA THR A 84 -9.61 14.65 -13.90
C THR A 84 -9.92 14.42 -15.39
N GLU A 85 -9.08 14.89 -16.30
CA GLU A 85 -9.26 14.70 -17.74
C GLU A 85 -9.18 13.23 -18.15
N LEU A 86 -8.24 12.47 -17.56
CA LEU A 86 -8.12 11.04 -17.79
C LEU A 86 -9.32 10.29 -17.19
N ASN A 87 -9.76 10.68 -15.99
CA ASN A 87 -10.95 10.11 -15.35
C ASN A 87 -12.17 10.21 -16.28
N ASP A 88 -12.43 11.40 -16.83
CA ASP A 88 -13.58 11.64 -17.70
C ASP A 88 -13.45 10.87 -19.02
N PHE A 89 -12.25 10.82 -19.60
CA PHE A 89 -11.97 10.03 -20.79
C PHE A 89 -12.26 8.54 -20.57
N LEU A 90 -11.81 7.97 -19.44
CA LEU A 90 -12.03 6.57 -19.08
C LEU A 90 -13.51 6.29 -18.81
N ALA A 91 -14.21 7.17 -18.10
CA ALA A 91 -15.66 7.03 -17.85
C ALA A 91 -16.45 6.99 -19.16
N ASN A 92 -16.15 7.90 -20.10
CA ASN A 92 -16.78 7.91 -21.44
C ASN A 92 -16.45 6.66 -22.28
N ARG A 93 -15.39 5.94 -21.92
CA ARG A 93 -14.98 4.68 -22.56
C ARG A 93 -15.56 3.44 -21.87
N GLY A 94 -16.38 3.62 -20.83
CA GLY A 94 -17.06 2.56 -20.09
C GLY A 94 -16.25 1.96 -18.93
N TYR A 95 -15.25 2.68 -18.42
CA TYR A 95 -14.59 2.32 -17.19
C TYR A 95 -15.39 2.81 -15.98
N GLU A 96 -15.45 2.00 -14.94
CA GLU A 96 -16.17 2.31 -13.72
C GLU A 96 -15.21 2.30 -12.52
N VAL A 97 -15.53 3.09 -11.49
CA VAL A 97 -14.78 3.11 -10.23
C VAL A 97 -15.07 1.82 -9.45
N VAL A 98 -14.04 1.04 -9.19
CA VAL A 98 -14.17 -0.25 -8.46
C VAL A 98 -13.68 -0.17 -7.01
N THR A 99 -12.74 0.70 -6.70
CA THR A 99 -12.21 0.86 -5.35
C THR A 99 -11.69 2.27 -5.14
N SER A 100 -12.11 2.91 -4.05
CA SER A 100 -11.60 4.21 -3.60
C SER A 100 -10.75 4.04 -2.34
N THR A 101 -9.62 4.73 -2.29
CA THR A 101 -8.59 4.58 -1.26
C THR A 101 -8.13 5.96 -0.80
N ASP A 102 -7.98 6.16 0.50
CA ASP A 102 -7.34 7.33 1.08
C ASP A 102 -5.86 7.06 1.32
N LEU A 103 -5.00 8.00 0.92
CA LEU A 103 -3.66 8.10 1.47
C LEU A 103 -3.75 8.97 2.73
N MET A 104 -3.30 8.39 3.85
CA MET A 104 -3.30 9.08 5.15
C MET A 104 -1.86 9.24 5.62
N VAL A 105 -1.60 10.33 6.34
CA VAL A 105 -0.28 10.72 6.84
C VAL A 105 -0.30 11.00 8.34
N CYS A 106 0.83 10.80 9.00
CA CYS A 106 1.03 11.12 10.41
C CYS A 106 2.49 11.48 10.66
N ASP A 107 2.74 12.56 11.39
CA ASP A 107 4.08 12.91 11.84
C ASP A 107 4.46 12.10 13.09
N LEU A 108 5.65 11.54 13.07
CA LEU A 108 6.24 10.80 14.18
C LEU A 108 7.15 11.74 14.98
N THR A 109 6.57 12.52 15.89
CA THR A 109 7.29 13.55 16.65
C THR A 109 7.88 13.04 17.96
N CYS A 110 7.43 11.89 18.44
CA CYS A 110 7.92 11.28 19.67
C CYS A 110 7.74 9.75 19.64
N PRO A 111 8.50 8.99 20.45
CA PRO A 111 8.33 7.55 20.56
C PRO A 111 6.90 7.17 20.95
N ILE A 112 6.27 6.32 20.17
CA ILE A 112 4.96 5.75 20.46
C ILE A 112 5.19 4.45 21.23
N LYS A 113 5.29 4.52 22.57
CA LYS A 113 5.55 3.32 23.37
C LYS A 113 4.43 2.28 23.18
N PRO A 114 4.76 1.02 22.90
CA PRO A 114 3.78 -0.06 22.91
C PRO A 114 3.20 -0.23 24.31
N ASP A 115 1.96 -0.73 24.39
CA ASP A 115 1.33 -1.03 25.67
C ASP A 115 2.06 -2.21 26.34
N ASN A 116 2.37 -2.08 27.63
CA ASN A 116 2.98 -3.17 28.43
C ASN A 116 1.88 -4.16 28.80
N ASP A 117 1.77 -5.26 28.04
CA ASP A 117 0.78 -6.32 28.25
C ASP A 117 1.53 -7.67 28.27
N SER A 118 1.52 -8.34 29.42
CA SER A 118 2.24 -9.59 29.61
C SER A 118 1.79 -10.75 28.71
N LYS A 119 0.65 -10.62 28.06
CA LYS A 119 0.12 -11.58 27.08
C LYS A 119 0.66 -11.36 25.68
N ILE A 120 1.38 -10.25 25.43
CA ILE A 120 1.83 -9.84 24.12
C ILE A 120 3.35 -9.88 24.04
N GLU A 121 3.83 -10.48 22.97
CA GLU A 121 5.21 -10.45 22.53
C GLU A 121 5.27 -9.88 21.10
N TYR A 122 6.25 -9.03 20.81
CA TYR A 122 6.50 -8.49 19.48
C TYR A 122 7.78 -9.08 18.90
N ILE A 123 7.67 -9.72 17.75
CA ILE A 123 8.79 -10.30 17.02
C ILE A 123 9.04 -9.40 15.80
N PHE A 124 10.24 -8.83 15.73
CA PHE A 124 10.68 -7.99 14.63
C PHE A 124 11.72 -8.70 13.77
N SER A 125 11.64 -8.49 12.45
CA SER A 125 12.63 -8.93 11.47
C SER A 125 12.87 -7.83 10.43
N THR A 126 14.04 -7.82 9.81
CA THR A 126 14.36 -7.00 8.63
C THR A 126 14.29 -7.78 7.33
N THR A 127 14.06 -9.10 7.41
CA THR A 127 13.89 -9.99 6.28
C THR A 127 12.51 -10.66 6.31
N PRO A 128 11.89 -10.96 5.16
CA PRO A 128 10.53 -11.47 5.11
C PRO A 128 10.40 -12.97 5.40
N GLU A 129 11.50 -13.75 5.43
CA GLU A 129 11.48 -15.22 5.41
C GLU A 129 10.73 -15.84 6.59
N GLU A 130 10.94 -15.34 7.82
CA GLU A 130 10.26 -15.84 9.02
C GLU A 130 8.87 -15.22 9.19
N TRP A 131 8.68 -14.01 8.67
CA TRP A 131 7.43 -13.26 8.79
C TRP A 131 6.36 -13.72 7.78
N LEU A 132 6.73 -14.02 6.54
CA LEU A 132 5.80 -14.37 5.45
C LEU A 132 4.87 -15.54 5.77
N PRO A 133 5.33 -16.69 6.31
CA PRO A 133 4.45 -17.79 6.65
C PRO A 133 3.40 -17.42 7.69
N LEU A 134 3.76 -16.56 8.66
CA LEU A 134 2.84 -16.09 9.69
C LEU A 134 1.84 -15.08 9.11
N PHE A 135 2.30 -14.17 8.24
CA PHE A 135 1.45 -13.23 7.52
C PHE A 135 0.42 -13.94 6.65
N PHE A 136 0.82 -14.91 5.83
CA PHE A 136 -0.09 -15.70 5.00
C PHE A 136 -1.15 -16.42 5.84
N LYS A 137 -0.74 -17.03 6.95
CA LYS A 137 -1.65 -17.68 7.88
C LYS A 137 -2.66 -16.72 8.50
N ILE A 138 -2.20 -15.56 9.02
CA ILE A 138 -3.05 -14.58 9.70
C ILE A 138 -3.97 -13.88 8.70
N HIS A 139 -3.49 -13.61 7.48
CA HIS A 139 -4.25 -12.97 6.41
C HIS A 139 -5.16 -13.95 5.66
N GLU A 140 -5.02 -15.26 5.93
CA GLU A 140 -5.78 -16.33 5.27
C GLU A 140 -5.52 -16.40 3.75
N ILE A 141 -4.27 -16.09 3.31
CA ILE A 141 -3.83 -16.24 1.92
C ILE A 141 -3.45 -17.71 1.72
N ASN A 142 -4.36 -18.49 1.15
CA ASN A 142 -4.18 -19.95 1.00
C ASN A 142 -3.78 -20.36 -0.42
N ASP A 143 -3.91 -19.47 -1.40
CA ASP A 143 -3.51 -19.75 -2.77
C ASP A 143 -2.00 -19.72 -2.92
N ALA A 144 -1.41 -20.82 -3.42
CA ALA A 144 0.04 -20.96 -3.54
C ALA A 144 0.65 -20.02 -4.59
N HIS A 145 -0.12 -19.67 -5.64
CA HIS A 145 0.31 -18.71 -6.64
C HIS A 145 0.41 -17.31 -6.02
N ASP A 146 -0.61 -16.88 -5.27
CA ASP A 146 -0.61 -15.58 -4.59
C ASP A 146 0.55 -15.46 -3.58
N GLN A 147 0.82 -16.55 -2.84
CA GLN A 147 1.96 -16.61 -1.91
C GLN A 147 3.30 -16.48 -2.64
N ASP A 148 3.48 -17.18 -3.76
CA ASP A 148 4.70 -17.10 -4.58
C ASP A 148 4.89 -15.70 -5.18
N VAL A 149 3.85 -15.16 -5.81
CA VAL A 149 3.89 -13.81 -6.40
C VAL A 149 4.26 -12.78 -5.33
N TYR A 150 3.63 -12.81 -4.16
CA TYR A 150 3.91 -11.85 -3.10
C TYR A 150 5.32 -12.01 -2.52
N THR A 151 5.80 -13.24 -2.37
CA THR A 151 7.18 -13.52 -1.94
C THR A 151 8.19 -12.92 -2.93
N ARG A 152 7.99 -13.12 -4.23
CA ARG A 152 8.83 -12.54 -5.29
C ARG A 152 8.74 -11.01 -5.33
N MET A 153 7.58 -10.42 -5.04
CA MET A 153 7.43 -8.97 -4.93
C MET A 153 8.27 -8.43 -3.77
N LEU A 154 8.15 -9.02 -2.58
CA LEU A 154 8.91 -8.56 -1.41
C LEU A 154 10.43 -8.69 -1.61
N SER A 155 10.91 -9.73 -2.29
CA SER A 155 12.35 -9.89 -2.60
C SER A 155 12.93 -8.80 -3.51
N LYS A 156 12.07 -7.99 -4.16
CA LYS A 156 12.47 -6.87 -5.04
C LYS A 156 12.40 -5.50 -4.35
N VAL A 157 11.92 -5.42 -3.12
CA VAL A 157 11.91 -4.17 -2.35
C VAL A 157 13.35 -3.83 -1.97
N LEU A 158 13.80 -2.63 -2.36
CA LEU A 158 15.17 -2.17 -2.14
C LEU A 158 15.32 -1.21 -0.96
N VAL A 159 14.22 -0.64 -0.49
CA VAL A 159 14.21 0.24 0.69
C VAL A 159 14.23 -0.60 1.97
N ASP A 160 14.75 -0.01 3.05
CA ASP A 160 14.78 -0.68 4.34
C ASP A 160 13.37 -1.09 4.78
N THR A 161 13.24 -2.34 5.21
CA THR A 161 11.93 -2.86 5.60
C THR A 161 12.00 -3.51 6.98
N ILE A 162 11.00 -3.22 7.81
CA ILE A 162 10.80 -3.84 9.11
C ILE A 162 9.49 -4.63 9.06
N TYR A 163 9.53 -5.86 9.50
CA TYR A 163 8.38 -6.74 9.66
C TYR A 163 8.10 -6.93 11.15
N CYS A 164 6.83 -6.95 11.53
CA CYS A 164 6.39 -7.18 12.90
C CYS A 164 5.33 -8.27 12.95
N THR A 165 5.53 -9.25 13.81
CA THR A 165 4.49 -10.19 14.24
C THR A 165 4.18 -9.95 15.70
N LEU A 166 2.91 -9.73 16.03
CA LEU A 166 2.40 -9.70 17.38
C LEU A 166 1.91 -11.09 17.76
N MET A 167 2.54 -11.66 18.79
CA MET A 167 2.09 -12.88 19.42
C MET A 167 1.14 -12.52 20.58
N TYR A 168 0.03 -13.21 20.69
CA TYR A 168 -0.93 -13.08 21.80
C TYR A 168 -1.10 -14.44 22.47
N GLU A 169 -0.76 -14.51 23.78
CA GLU A 169 -0.77 -15.78 24.55
C GLU A 169 0.01 -16.92 23.83
N GLY A 170 1.16 -16.58 23.24
CA GLY A 170 2.04 -17.51 22.55
C GLY A 170 1.58 -17.91 21.13
N LYS A 171 0.53 -17.29 20.56
CA LYS A 171 0.04 -17.57 19.22
C LYS A 171 0.18 -16.36 18.31
N PRO A 172 0.53 -16.52 17.01
CA PRO A 172 0.55 -15.43 16.04
C PRO A 172 -0.86 -14.81 15.91
N ALA A 173 -0.97 -13.52 16.16
CA ALA A 173 -2.26 -12.83 16.28
C ALA A 173 -2.44 -11.64 15.35
N ALA A 174 -1.37 -10.90 15.07
CA ALA A 174 -1.39 -9.78 14.12
C ALA A 174 -0.03 -9.60 13.45
N CYS A 175 -0.04 -9.03 12.26
CA CYS A 175 1.16 -8.66 11.50
C CYS A 175 1.07 -7.21 11.03
N SER A 176 2.24 -6.62 10.78
CA SER A 176 2.42 -5.36 10.06
C SER A 176 3.80 -5.31 9.43
N SER A 177 4.00 -4.43 8.45
CA SER A 177 5.32 -4.11 7.92
C SER A 177 5.48 -2.62 7.66
N ALA A 178 6.73 -2.16 7.65
CA ALA A 178 7.13 -0.79 7.37
C ALA A 178 8.22 -0.78 6.29
N ALA A 179 8.00 -0.05 5.19
CA ALA A 179 9.07 0.27 4.24
C ALA A 179 9.53 1.70 4.53
N ILE A 180 10.84 1.91 4.71
CA ILE A 180 11.41 3.18 5.18
C ILE A 180 12.31 3.77 4.10
N GLU A 181 12.05 5.01 3.73
CA GLU A 181 12.77 5.75 2.72
C GLU A 181 12.86 7.23 3.11
N ASN A 182 14.07 7.79 3.15
CA ASN A 182 14.30 9.22 3.36
C ASN A 182 13.57 9.83 4.59
N GLY A 183 13.48 9.09 5.70
CA GLY A 183 12.77 9.50 6.90
C GLY A 183 11.24 9.35 6.84
N TYR A 184 10.71 8.76 5.77
CA TYR A 184 9.30 8.39 5.60
C TYR A 184 9.12 6.88 5.77
N MET A 185 8.02 6.48 6.37
CA MET A 185 7.65 5.09 6.56
C MET A 185 6.30 4.81 5.93
N LEU A 186 6.22 3.84 5.02
CA LEU A 186 4.97 3.25 4.53
C LEU A 186 4.51 2.16 5.52
N LEU A 187 3.45 2.43 6.27
CA LEU A 187 2.78 1.42 7.09
C LEU A 187 1.88 0.56 6.20
N GLN A 188 2.15 -0.74 6.13
CA GLN A 188 1.41 -1.68 5.30
C GLN A 188 1.27 -3.06 5.96
N ASN A 189 0.47 -3.96 5.32
CA ASN A 189 0.29 -5.34 5.78
C ASN A 189 -0.27 -5.46 7.20
N VAL A 190 -1.05 -4.47 7.64
CA VAL A 190 -1.71 -4.52 8.95
C VAL A 190 -2.86 -5.50 8.89
N VAL A 191 -2.71 -6.62 9.56
CA VAL A 191 -3.72 -7.69 9.62
C VAL A 191 -3.84 -8.24 11.03
N VAL A 192 -5.04 -8.62 11.44
CA VAL A 192 -5.33 -9.29 12.71
C VAL A 192 -6.09 -10.58 12.40
N SER A 193 -5.68 -11.69 13.02
CA SER A 193 -6.38 -12.97 12.92
C SER A 193 -7.88 -12.80 13.14
N SER A 194 -8.69 -13.40 12.29
CA SER A 194 -10.16 -13.29 12.31
C SER A 194 -10.73 -13.63 13.68
N GLU A 195 -10.18 -14.64 14.36
CA GLU A 195 -10.60 -15.11 15.70
C GLU A 195 -10.25 -14.15 16.86
N LEU A 196 -9.29 -13.23 16.64
CA LEU A 196 -8.77 -12.34 17.68
C LEU A 196 -9.09 -10.85 17.44
N ARG A 197 -10.02 -10.59 16.52
CA ARG A 197 -10.53 -9.23 16.28
C ARG A 197 -11.30 -8.70 17.50
N GLY A 198 -11.37 -7.39 17.63
CA GLY A 198 -12.04 -6.75 18.77
C GLY A 198 -11.19 -6.60 20.04
N LEU A 199 -10.04 -7.28 20.14
CA LEU A 199 -9.13 -7.21 21.30
C LEU A 199 -8.13 -6.03 21.23
N GLY A 200 -8.26 -5.12 20.26
CA GLY A 200 -7.37 -3.97 20.11
C GLY A 200 -5.97 -4.30 19.55
N LEU A 201 -5.72 -5.54 19.10
CA LEU A 201 -4.41 -6.00 18.63
C LEU A 201 -3.92 -5.23 17.40
N GLY A 202 -4.83 -4.81 16.52
CA GLY A 202 -4.49 -3.96 15.36
C GLY A 202 -3.85 -2.63 15.77
N LYS A 203 -4.36 -1.97 16.83
CA LYS A 203 -3.75 -0.75 17.36
C LYS A 203 -2.38 -1.04 17.98
N LYS A 204 -2.25 -2.16 18.68
CA LYS A 204 -1.00 -2.53 19.37
C LYS A 204 0.10 -2.85 18.35
N VAL A 205 -0.17 -3.63 17.29
CA VAL A 205 0.84 -3.94 16.27
C VAL A 205 1.23 -2.70 15.46
N CYS A 206 0.28 -1.78 15.18
CA CYS A 206 0.61 -0.49 14.54
C CYS A 206 1.52 0.35 15.43
N ARG A 207 1.23 0.49 16.73
CA ARG A 207 2.08 1.27 17.66
C ARG A 207 3.49 0.70 17.73
N ALA A 208 3.63 -0.62 17.84
CA ALA A 208 4.93 -1.28 17.91
C ALA A 208 5.78 -1.03 16.66
N ILE A 209 5.21 -1.13 15.47
CA ILE A 209 5.97 -0.90 14.24
C ILE A 209 6.26 0.59 13.99
N LEU A 210 5.35 1.50 14.38
CA LEU A 210 5.58 2.95 14.31
C LEU A 210 6.75 3.36 15.21
N GLU A 211 6.81 2.84 16.45
CA GLU A 211 7.94 3.07 17.36
C GLU A 211 9.24 2.53 16.75
N LYS A 212 9.20 1.29 16.24
CA LYS A 212 10.39 0.66 15.66
C LYS A 212 10.91 1.41 14.45
N ALA A 213 10.01 1.92 13.60
CA ALA A 213 10.37 2.75 12.46
C ALA A 213 10.93 4.13 12.90
N PHE A 214 10.37 4.72 13.97
CA PHE A 214 10.91 5.96 14.53
C PHE A 214 12.35 5.76 15.06
N GLU A 215 12.62 4.66 15.76
CA GLU A 215 13.99 4.27 16.18
C GLU A 215 14.93 4.10 14.99
N ALA A 216 14.42 3.65 13.84
CA ALA A 216 15.16 3.52 12.59
C ALA A 216 15.27 4.83 11.78
N GLY A 217 14.82 5.97 12.34
CA GLY A 217 14.96 7.31 11.75
C GLY A 217 13.79 7.77 10.89
N ALA A 218 12.64 7.11 10.93
CA ALA A 218 11.42 7.62 10.29
C ALA A 218 10.79 8.72 11.16
N HIS A 219 10.50 9.88 10.55
CA HIS A 219 9.83 11.00 11.20
C HIS A 219 8.44 11.28 10.65
N HIS A 220 8.10 10.65 9.54
CA HIS A 220 6.78 10.73 8.89
C HIS A 220 6.29 9.31 8.57
N SER A 221 5.03 9.06 8.83
CA SER A 221 4.37 7.81 8.44
C SER A 221 3.23 8.09 7.47
N TYR A 222 3.03 7.19 6.52
CA TYR A 222 1.91 7.23 5.61
C TYR A 222 1.39 5.81 5.35
N LEU A 223 0.14 5.74 4.93
CA LEU A 223 -0.52 4.47 4.60
C LEU A 223 -1.59 4.67 3.52
N GLN A 224 -2.02 3.57 2.94
CA GLN A 224 -3.12 3.52 1.98
C GLN A 224 -4.24 2.64 2.55
N VAL A 225 -5.45 3.19 2.66
CA VAL A 225 -6.61 2.47 3.22
C VAL A 225 -7.83 2.61 2.33
N VAL A 226 -8.47 1.48 2.01
CA VAL A 226 -9.73 1.47 1.26
C VAL A 226 -10.81 2.17 2.09
N GLN A 227 -11.51 3.15 1.49
CA GLN A 227 -12.48 4.00 2.20
C GLN A 227 -13.61 3.22 2.86
N THR A 228 -14.03 2.10 2.26
CA THR A 228 -15.07 1.23 2.81
C THR A 228 -14.61 0.39 4.01
N ASN A 229 -13.29 0.29 4.26
CA ASN A 229 -12.76 -0.35 5.46
C ASN A 229 -12.81 0.61 6.66
N THR A 230 -14.02 0.90 7.13
CA THR A 230 -14.27 1.88 8.21
C THR A 230 -13.57 1.51 9.52
N VAL A 231 -13.37 0.22 9.78
CA VAL A 231 -12.64 -0.28 10.96
C VAL A 231 -11.18 0.19 10.91
N ALA A 232 -10.50 -0.02 9.79
CA ALA A 232 -9.12 0.40 9.60
C ALA A 232 -8.98 1.93 9.57
N VAL A 233 -9.88 2.64 8.85
CA VAL A 233 -9.90 4.12 8.82
C VAL A 233 -10.01 4.69 10.23
N ASN A 234 -10.93 4.17 11.06
CA ASN A 234 -11.10 4.62 12.45
C ASN A 234 -9.89 4.27 13.33
N LEU A 235 -9.25 3.12 13.09
CA LEU A 235 -8.01 2.73 13.77
C LEU A 235 -6.90 3.75 13.48
N TYR A 236 -6.66 4.08 12.22
CA TYR A 236 -5.60 5.00 11.81
C TYR A 236 -5.86 6.43 12.29
N LYS A 237 -7.11 6.92 12.24
CA LYS A 237 -7.47 8.21 12.85
C LYS A 237 -7.15 8.27 14.35
N LYS A 238 -7.41 7.17 15.10
CA LYS A 238 -7.06 7.08 16.54
C LYS A 238 -5.55 7.01 16.80
N LEU A 239 -4.75 6.72 15.79
CA LEU A 239 -3.29 6.74 15.82
C LEU A 239 -2.70 8.08 15.36
N GLY A 240 -3.54 9.06 15.02
CA GLY A 240 -3.14 10.40 14.59
C GLY A 240 -2.96 10.55 13.08
N PHE A 241 -3.36 9.56 12.28
CA PHE A 241 -3.32 9.70 10.83
C PHE A 241 -4.47 10.57 10.33
N GLU A 242 -4.14 11.48 9.42
CA GLU A 242 -5.07 12.35 8.71
C GLU A 242 -5.02 12.06 7.21
N LYS A 243 -6.16 12.25 6.54
CA LYS A 243 -6.23 12.08 5.09
C LYS A 243 -5.47 13.20 4.40
N LEU A 244 -4.57 12.85 3.47
CA LEU A 244 -3.88 13.81 2.62
C LEU A 244 -4.59 13.95 1.27
N TYR A 245 -4.83 12.84 0.55
CA TYR A 245 -5.56 12.82 -0.72
C TYR A 245 -6.27 11.48 -0.90
N SER A 246 -7.10 11.38 -1.96
CA SER A 246 -7.72 10.12 -2.39
C SER A 246 -7.23 9.72 -3.78
N TYR A 247 -7.26 8.42 -4.01
CA TYR A 247 -7.17 7.86 -5.35
C TYR A 247 -8.18 6.73 -5.50
N TRP A 248 -8.48 6.38 -6.75
CA TRP A 248 -9.38 5.27 -7.04
C TRP A 248 -8.88 4.45 -8.22
N TYR A 249 -9.38 3.22 -8.31
CA TYR A 249 -9.16 2.38 -9.47
C TYR A 249 -10.37 2.41 -10.38
N MET A 250 -10.12 2.60 -11.69
CA MET A 250 -11.11 2.48 -12.74
C MET A 250 -10.82 1.24 -13.57
N LYS A 251 -11.85 0.42 -13.79
CA LYS A 251 -11.76 -0.86 -14.50
C LYS A 251 -12.94 -1.03 -15.43
N LYS A 252 -12.70 -1.71 -16.56
CA LYS A 252 -13.73 -2.07 -17.54
C LYS A 252 -13.91 -3.57 -17.63
#